data_e93bf9272a39edd20f21e97bcafb7375
#
_entry.id   e93bf9272a39edd20f21e97bcafb7375
#
_cell.length_a   1.000
_cell.length_b   1.000
_cell.length_c   1.000
_cell.angle_alpha   90.00
_cell.angle_beta   90.00
_cell.angle_gamma   90.00
#
_symmetry.space_group_name_H-M   'P 1'
#
loop_
_entity.id
_entity.type
_entity.pdbx_description
1 polymer ?
#
loop_
_entity_poly.entity_id
_entity_poly.type
_entity_poly.pdbx_seq_one_letter_code
_entity_poly.pdbx_strand_id
1 'polypeptide(L)'
;LLINKRPGSLDIKPASQTKPFRINDFIYLSEGASNSYLIETSEGNILINTGLGVEAPVHKYCFDQVNKHEIKYIIYTQGHVDHVGGSGFFKEYNPDAILIAQENIIEHQSFDSLTQGGRVLNAYKFFGEMIDLMNDSIARAEKMGFKDIQSIAEPDILFQDEHKFSLGGLDLELYSVPGGETLDALLIYLPKHKILFSGNAFGPLFPHIPNFCTLRGDRIRFAIPYLEMCKKVL
;
A
#
# COMPACT_ATOMS: atom_id res chain seq x y z
N LEU A 1 29.90 -2.49 10.11
CA LEU A 1 28.81 -2.27 11.08
C LEU A 1 27.47 -2.50 10.37
N LEU A 2 26.50 -3.10 11.06
CA LEU A 2 25.15 -3.36 10.52
C LEU A 2 24.46 -2.08 10.02
N ILE A 3 24.72 -0.94 10.65
CA ILE A 3 24.17 0.36 10.25
C ILE A 3 24.52 0.76 8.81
N ASN A 4 25.69 0.38 8.33
CA ASN A 4 26.15 0.71 6.96
C ASN A 4 25.57 -0.24 5.90
N LYS A 5 24.87 -1.31 6.32
CA LYS A 5 24.18 -2.28 5.45
C LYS A 5 22.65 -2.12 5.52
N ARG A 6 22.19 -1.13 6.23
CA ARG A 6 20.77 -0.86 6.43
C ARG A 6 20.19 -0.26 5.16
N PRO A 7 19.06 -0.76 4.64
CA PRO A 7 18.39 -0.12 3.53
C PRO A 7 18.05 1.33 3.85
N GLY A 8 18.07 2.20 2.89
CA GLY A 8 17.78 3.63 3.00
C GLY A 8 16.74 4.07 1.97
N SER A 9 16.42 5.37 1.97
CA SER A 9 15.46 5.94 1.02
C SER A 9 15.85 5.74 -0.45
N LEU A 10 17.12 5.60 -0.75
CA LEU A 10 17.64 5.31 -2.11
C LEU A 10 17.36 3.89 -2.58
N ASP A 11 16.99 2.98 -1.66
CA ASP A 11 16.61 1.61 -2.00
C ASP A 11 15.12 1.50 -2.36
N ILE A 12 14.32 2.54 -2.09
CA ILE A 12 12.93 2.64 -2.52
C ILE A 12 12.91 3.04 -3.99
N LYS A 13 12.34 2.21 -4.83
CA LYS A 13 12.28 2.44 -6.27
C LYS A 13 10.85 2.39 -6.77
N PRO A 14 10.49 3.25 -7.73
CA PRO A 14 9.19 3.15 -8.39
C PRO A 14 9.04 1.82 -9.13
N ALA A 15 7.80 1.39 -9.29
CA ALA A 15 7.47 0.16 -10.00
C ALA A 15 8.03 0.17 -11.43
N SER A 16 8.82 -0.84 -11.76
CA SER A 16 9.48 -0.97 -13.07
C SER A 16 9.57 -2.40 -13.58
N GLN A 17 9.04 -3.37 -12.84
CA GLN A 17 9.10 -4.78 -13.16
C GLN A 17 8.26 -5.12 -14.40
N THR A 18 8.62 -6.23 -15.03
CA THR A 18 7.84 -6.85 -16.12
C THR A 18 7.14 -8.12 -15.67
N LYS A 19 7.47 -8.62 -14.48
CA LYS A 19 6.86 -9.81 -13.86
C LYS A 19 6.79 -9.59 -12.36
N PRO A 20 5.77 -10.11 -11.67
CA PRO A 20 5.70 -10.04 -10.22
C PRO A 20 6.69 -11.02 -9.60
N PHE A 21 7.10 -10.73 -8.39
CA PHE A 21 7.83 -11.66 -7.55
C PHE A 21 6.87 -12.66 -6.91
N ARG A 22 7.06 -13.95 -7.12
CA ARG A 22 6.24 -14.99 -6.50
C ARG A 22 6.72 -15.23 -5.07
N ILE A 23 5.89 -14.92 -4.08
CA ILE A 23 6.19 -15.15 -2.66
C ILE A 23 5.92 -16.62 -2.30
N ASN A 24 4.76 -17.13 -2.72
CA ASN A 24 4.36 -18.53 -2.54
C ASN A 24 3.40 -18.95 -3.67
N ASP A 25 2.65 -20.03 -3.47
CA ASP A 25 1.82 -20.61 -4.53
C ASP A 25 0.63 -19.72 -4.94
N PHE A 26 0.23 -18.75 -4.11
CA PHE A 26 -0.95 -17.91 -4.35
C PHE A 26 -0.74 -16.43 -4.03
N ILE A 27 0.47 -16.00 -3.62
CA ILE A 27 0.78 -14.60 -3.32
C ILE A 27 1.89 -14.11 -4.23
N TYR A 28 1.65 -12.97 -4.85
CA TYR A 28 2.56 -12.31 -5.78
C TYR A 28 2.77 -10.86 -5.35
N LEU A 29 4.00 -10.38 -5.48
CA LEU A 29 4.43 -9.04 -5.14
C LEU A 29 4.82 -8.28 -6.42
N SER A 30 4.32 -7.08 -6.57
CA SER A 30 4.86 -6.07 -7.47
C SER A 30 5.47 -4.95 -6.63
N GLU A 31 6.79 -4.79 -6.73
CA GLU A 31 7.53 -3.76 -5.98
C GLU A 31 7.25 -2.37 -6.55
N GLY A 32 7.26 -1.36 -5.69
CA GLY A 32 7.06 0.03 -6.03
C GLY A 32 7.52 0.95 -4.90
N ALA A 33 7.20 2.22 -5.00
CA ALA A 33 7.37 3.17 -3.89
C ALA A 33 6.67 2.63 -2.64
N SER A 34 5.52 2.02 -2.85
CA SER A 34 4.87 1.09 -1.90
C SER A 34 4.52 -0.20 -2.63
N ASN A 35 4.77 -1.33 -1.99
CA ASN A 35 4.52 -2.63 -2.59
C ASN A 35 3.02 -2.91 -2.76
N SER A 36 2.66 -3.50 -3.90
CA SER A 36 1.33 -4.04 -4.16
C SER A 36 1.37 -5.57 -4.18
N TYR A 37 0.38 -6.23 -3.58
CA TYR A 37 0.31 -7.69 -3.51
C TYR A 37 -0.97 -8.19 -4.14
N LEU A 38 -0.86 -9.22 -4.98
CA LEU A 38 -1.98 -9.99 -5.48
C LEU A 38 -2.08 -11.30 -4.73
N ILE A 39 -3.25 -11.59 -4.18
CA ILE A 39 -3.58 -12.88 -3.57
C ILE A 39 -4.58 -13.57 -4.49
N GLU A 40 -4.18 -14.72 -5.02
CA GLU A 40 -5.01 -15.53 -5.90
C GLU A 40 -5.91 -16.44 -5.07
N THR A 41 -7.19 -16.51 -5.42
CA THR A 41 -8.15 -17.44 -4.84
C THR A 41 -8.98 -18.13 -5.92
N SER A 42 -9.73 -19.16 -5.58
CA SER A 42 -10.60 -19.87 -6.52
C SER A 42 -11.82 -19.06 -6.98
N GLU A 43 -12.14 -17.95 -6.31
CA GLU A 43 -13.31 -17.10 -6.60
C GLU A 43 -12.93 -15.70 -7.10
N GLY A 44 -11.66 -15.46 -7.40
CA GLY A 44 -11.12 -14.20 -7.86
C GLY A 44 -9.91 -13.76 -7.04
N ASN A 45 -9.44 -12.56 -7.27
CA ASN A 45 -8.23 -12.03 -6.66
C ASN A 45 -8.52 -11.01 -5.55
N ILE A 46 -7.61 -10.91 -4.60
CA ILE A 46 -7.55 -9.83 -3.61
C ILE A 46 -6.29 -9.02 -3.89
N LEU A 47 -6.44 -7.71 -3.98
CA LEU A 47 -5.33 -6.76 -4.13
C LEU A 47 -5.07 -6.05 -2.79
N ILE A 48 -3.83 -6.02 -2.36
CA ILE A 48 -3.41 -5.23 -1.19
C ILE A 48 -2.56 -4.07 -1.67
N ASN A 49 -3.02 -2.85 -1.42
CA ASN A 49 -2.48 -1.59 -1.90
C ASN A 49 -2.45 -1.49 -3.45
N THR A 50 -2.43 -0.29 -3.96
CA THR A 50 -2.50 -0.01 -5.40
C THR A 50 -1.29 0.75 -5.93
N GLY A 51 -0.33 1.08 -5.05
CA GLY A 51 0.82 1.90 -5.38
C GLY A 51 0.45 3.38 -5.59
N LEU A 52 1.42 4.16 -6.04
CA LEU A 52 1.16 5.48 -6.63
C LEU A 52 0.34 5.33 -7.91
N GLY A 53 -0.45 6.34 -8.26
CA GLY A 53 -1.25 6.30 -9.47
C GLY A 53 -0.43 5.96 -10.73
N VAL A 54 0.74 6.57 -10.87
CA VAL A 54 1.66 6.32 -12.02
C VAL A 54 2.25 4.90 -12.02
N GLU A 55 2.21 4.18 -10.90
CA GLU A 55 2.70 2.81 -10.78
C GLU A 55 1.62 1.76 -11.06
N ALA A 56 0.35 2.12 -10.89
CA ALA A 56 -0.78 1.21 -11.02
C ALA A 56 -0.82 0.43 -12.35
N PRO A 57 -0.53 1.05 -13.53
CA PRO A 57 -0.43 0.31 -14.79
C PRO A 57 0.68 -0.76 -14.77
N VAL A 58 1.80 -0.48 -14.11
CA VAL A 58 2.92 -1.43 -14.00
C VAL A 58 2.53 -2.60 -13.09
N HIS A 59 1.91 -2.31 -11.93
CA HIS A 59 1.40 -3.34 -11.03
C HIS A 59 0.39 -4.24 -11.74
N LYS A 60 -0.58 -3.64 -12.43
CA LYS A 60 -1.56 -4.41 -13.22
C LYS A 60 -0.89 -5.25 -14.29
N TYR A 61 0.01 -4.68 -15.08
CA TYR A 61 0.75 -5.41 -16.09
C TYR A 61 1.48 -6.63 -15.50
N CYS A 62 2.13 -6.46 -14.34
CA CYS A 62 2.81 -7.55 -13.65
C CYS A 62 1.83 -8.67 -13.24
N PHE A 63 0.70 -8.30 -12.62
CA PHE A 63 -0.28 -9.27 -12.13
C PHE A 63 -1.00 -9.99 -13.26
N ASP A 64 -1.27 -9.33 -14.39
CA ASP A 64 -1.84 -9.94 -15.59
C ASP A 64 -0.94 -11.03 -16.20
N GLN A 65 0.34 -11.07 -15.85
CA GLN A 65 1.25 -12.17 -16.26
C GLN A 65 1.01 -13.45 -15.45
N VAL A 66 0.35 -13.35 -14.29
CA VAL A 66 0.02 -14.49 -13.43
C VAL A 66 -1.36 -15.05 -13.81
N ASN A 67 -2.37 -14.24 -13.66
CA ASN A 67 -3.74 -14.56 -14.07
C ASN A 67 -4.49 -13.26 -14.42
N LYS A 68 -5.67 -13.41 -15.02
CA LYS A 68 -6.56 -12.32 -15.38
C LYS A 68 -7.91 -12.43 -14.68
N HIS A 69 -7.95 -13.10 -13.53
CA HIS A 69 -9.16 -13.17 -12.73
C HIS A 69 -9.48 -11.76 -12.19
N GLU A 70 -10.77 -11.48 -12.05
CA GLU A 70 -11.24 -10.23 -11.47
C GLU A 70 -10.70 -10.03 -10.06
N ILE A 71 -10.35 -8.79 -9.74
CA ILE A 71 -10.09 -8.38 -8.36
C ILE A 71 -11.47 -8.19 -7.69
N LYS A 72 -11.74 -8.98 -6.67
CA LYS A 72 -12.98 -8.91 -5.88
C LYS A 72 -12.86 -7.96 -4.70
N TYR A 73 -11.68 -7.87 -4.12
CA TYR A 73 -11.40 -6.98 -2.99
C TYR A 73 -10.11 -6.21 -3.21
N ILE A 74 -10.13 -4.94 -2.83
CA ILE A 74 -8.94 -4.09 -2.71
C ILE A 74 -8.85 -3.65 -1.26
N ILE A 75 -7.73 -3.95 -0.59
CA ILE A 75 -7.53 -3.65 0.83
C ILE A 75 -6.37 -2.66 0.95
N TYR A 76 -6.61 -1.54 1.63
CA TYR A 76 -5.57 -0.54 1.87
C TYR A 76 -5.01 -0.69 3.28
N THR A 77 -3.69 -0.88 3.39
CA THR A 77 -3.01 -0.94 4.69
C THR A 77 -2.95 0.41 5.38
N GLN A 78 -3.10 1.50 4.63
CA GLN A 78 -3.18 2.89 5.09
C GLN A 78 -3.53 3.83 3.94
N GLY A 79 -3.89 5.08 4.24
CA GLY A 79 -4.35 6.09 3.27
C GLY A 79 -3.28 6.95 2.62
N HIS A 80 -1.98 6.69 2.82
CA HIS A 80 -0.93 7.43 2.13
C HIS A 80 -1.02 7.23 0.61
N VAL A 81 -0.63 8.26 -0.13
CA VAL A 81 -0.77 8.35 -1.59
C VAL A 81 -0.07 7.22 -2.36
N ASP A 82 0.98 6.66 -1.80
CA ASP A 82 1.74 5.53 -2.35
C ASP A 82 1.07 4.16 -2.09
N HIS A 83 0.04 4.11 -1.25
CA HIS A 83 -0.77 2.91 -1.03
C HIS A 83 -2.10 2.94 -1.79
N VAL A 84 -2.70 4.12 -1.94
CA VAL A 84 -4.06 4.28 -2.49
C VAL A 84 -4.10 4.91 -3.87
N GLY A 85 -2.98 5.46 -4.34
CA GLY A 85 -2.95 6.31 -5.53
C GLY A 85 -3.49 5.70 -6.82
N GLY A 86 -3.40 4.39 -6.96
CA GLY A 86 -3.92 3.64 -8.10
C GLY A 86 -5.37 3.19 -7.97
N SER A 87 -6.12 3.62 -6.93
CA SER A 87 -7.49 3.17 -6.65
C SER A 87 -8.42 3.33 -7.84
N GLY A 88 -8.48 4.52 -8.41
CA GLY A 88 -9.33 4.81 -9.58
C GLY A 88 -8.97 3.94 -10.78
N PHE A 89 -7.67 3.76 -11.04
CA PHE A 89 -7.20 2.89 -12.11
C PHE A 89 -7.66 1.44 -11.94
N PHE A 90 -7.45 0.85 -10.77
CA PHE A 90 -7.88 -0.54 -10.53
C PHE A 90 -9.40 -0.69 -10.51
N LYS A 91 -10.14 0.33 -10.02
CA LYS A 91 -11.61 0.34 -10.03
C LYS A 91 -12.18 0.43 -11.45
N GLU A 92 -11.52 1.13 -12.37
CA GLU A 92 -11.91 1.16 -13.78
C GLU A 92 -11.89 -0.22 -14.44
N TYR A 93 -10.87 -1.03 -14.12
CA TYR A 93 -10.76 -2.41 -14.62
C TYR A 93 -11.58 -3.44 -13.83
N ASN A 94 -11.94 -3.12 -12.59
CA ASN A 94 -12.69 -4.00 -11.70
C ASN A 94 -13.80 -3.19 -11.01
N PRO A 95 -14.84 -2.76 -11.75
CA PRO A 95 -15.87 -1.85 -11.23
C PRO A 95 -16.63 -2.42 -10.02
N ASP A 96 -16.75 -3.74 -9.94
CA ASP A 96 -17.44 -4.44 -8.86
C ASP A 96 -16.51 -4.81 -7.68
N ALA A 97 -15.23 -4.44 -7.73
CA ALA A 97 -14.31 -4.69 -6.62
C ALA A 97 -14.74 -3.91 -5.38
N ILE A 98 -14.76 -4.57 -4.23
CA ILE A 98 -15.09 -3.99 -2.94
C ILE A 98 -13.81 -3.44 -2.30
N LEU A 99 -13.79 -2.15 -2.00
CA LEU A 99 -12.67 -1.47 -1.36
C LEU A 99 -12.84 -1.48 0.16
N ILE A 100 -11.85 -1.98 0.88
CA ILE A 100 -11.88 -2.11 2.35
C ILE A 100 -10.75 -1.29 2.97
N ALA A 101 -11.07 -0.49 3.97
CA ALA A 101 -10.10 0.28 4.75
C ALA A 101 -10.53 0.45 6.21
N GLN A 102 -9.59 0.84 7.06
CA GLN A 102 -9.87 1.30 8.41
C GLN A 102 -10.53 2.70 8.35
N GLU A 103 -11.52 2.97 9.20
CA GLU A 103 -12.38 4.17 9.08
C GLU A 103 -11.63 5.51 9.11
N ASN A 104 -10.52 5.60 9.84
CA ASN A 104 -9.73 6.83 9.93
C ASN A 104 -9.06 7.23 8.59
N ILE A 105 -9.15 6.40 7.55
CA ILE A 105 -8.65 6.75 6.21
C ILE A 105 -9.29 8.04 5.69
N ILE A 106 -10.55 8.29 6.02
CA ILE A 106 -11.28 9.49 5.61
C ILE A 106 -10.63 10.74 6.23
N GLU A 107 -10.35 10.69 7.54
CA GLU A 107 -9.66 11.79 8.22
C GLU A 107 -8.22 11.94 7.72
N HIS A 108 -7.54 10.82 7.50
CA HIS A 108 -6.17 10.83 6.99
C HIS A 108 -6.07 11.49 5.62
N GLN A 109 -6.89 11.09 4.65
CA GLN A 109 -6.93 11.68 3.31
C GLN A 109 -7.35 13.15 3.32
N SER A 110 -8.28 13.53 4.21
CA SER A 110 -8.67 14.94 4.40
C SER A 110 -7.49 15.78 4.88
N PHE A 111 -6.74 15.30 5.87
CA PHE A 111 -5.53 15.97 6.36
C PHE A 111 -4.46 16.10 5.26
N ASP A 112 -4.25 15.03 4.50
CA ASP A 112 -3.30 15.03 3.38
C ASP A 112 -3.67 16.06 2.32
N SER A 113 -4.95 16.16 1.98
CA SER A 113 -5.47 17.15 1.03
C SER A 113 -5.21 18.59 1.51
N LEU A 114 -5.46 18.87 2.79
CA LEU A 114 -5.24 20.20 3.38
C LEU A 114 -3.75 20.59 3.42
N THR A 115 -2.86 19.63 3.59
CA THR A 115 -1.42 19.87 3.76
C THR A 115 -0.60 19.62 2.49
N GLN A 116 -1.23 19.23 1.40
CA GLN A 116 -0.62 18.74 0.17
C GLN A 116 0.49 19.64 -0.37
N GLY A 117 0.26 20.97 -0.45
CA GLY A 117 1.24 21.90 -1.00
C GLY A 117 2.58 21.88 -0.24
N GLY A 118 2.53 21.91 1.09
CA GLY A 118 3.73 21.82 1.92
C GLY A 118 4.40 20.46 1.87
N ARG A 119 3.60 19.39 1.83
CA ARG A 119 4.09 18.01 1.78
C ARG A 119 4.81 17.72 0.47
N VAL A 120 4.27 18.17 -0.67
CA VAL A 120 4.91 18.02 -1.99
C VAL A 120 6.28 18.71 -2.00
N LEU A 121 6.36 19.98 -1.55
CA LEU A 121 7.63 20.72 -1.47
C LEU A 121 8.65 20.01 -0.57
N ASN A 122 8.22 19.46 0.55
CA ASN A 122 9.08 18.70 1.43
C ASN A 122 9.47 17.34 0.86
N ALA A 123 8.56 16.66 0.15
CA ALA A 123 8.85 15.40 -0.52
C ALA A 123 10.02 15.55 -1.52
N TYR A 124 10.07 16.63 -2.30
CA TYR A 124 11.21 16.92 -3.18
C TYR A 124 12.56 17.01 -2.42
N LYS A 125 12.56 17.51 -1.20
CA LYS A 125 13.79 17.59 -0.40
C LYS A 125 14.27 16.26 0.14
N PHE A 126 13.34 15.35 0.46
CA PHE A 126 13.65 14.07 1.12
C PHE A 126 13.71 12.88 0.15
N PHE A 127 13.02 12.99 -0.98
CA PHE A 127 12.87 11.90 -1.96
C PHE A 127 13.18 12.37 -3.38
N GLY A 128 13.97 13.45 -3.56
CA GLY A 128 14.25 14.03 -4.88
C GLY A 128 14.75 13.01 -5.89
N GLU A 129 15.70 12.16 -5.50
CA GLU A 129 16.24 11.11 -6.39
C GLU A 129 15.16 10.06 -6.77
N MET A 130 14.27 9.72 -5.84
CA MET A 130 13.15 8.81 -6.14
C MET A 130 12.15 9.47 -7.12
N ILE A 131 11.92 10.77 -6.96
CA ILE A 131 11.03 11.52 -7.86
C ILE A 131 11.59 11.53 -9.29
N ASP A 132 12.90 11.69 -9.44
CA ASP A 132 13.55 11.60 -10.76
C ASP A 132 13.36 10.21 -11.39
N LEU A 133 13.47 9.15 -10.58
CA LEU A 133 13.20 7.77 -11.04
C LEU A 133 11.72 7.55 -11.40
N MET A 134 10.79 8.30 -10.81
CA MET A 134 9.36 8.20 -11.16
C MET A 134 9.08 8.62 -12.60
N ASN A 135 9.94 9.42 -13.22
CA ASN A 135 9.80 9.79 -14.63
C ASN A 135 9.76 8.55 -15.55
N ASP A 136 10.46 7.48 -15.19
CA ASP A 136 10.40 6.21 -15.94
C ASP A 136 9.03 5.52 -15.80
N SER A 137 8.45 5.53 -14.59
CA SER A 137 7.10 4.98 -14.34
C SER A 137 6.04 5.81 -15.06
N ILE A 138 6.14 7.14 -15.03
CA ILE A 138 5.28 8.07 -15.76
C ILE A 138 5.36 7.77 -17.26
N ALA A 139 6.56 7.71 -17.83
CA ALA A 139 6.75 7.43 -19.25
C ALA A 139 6.19 6.05 -19.66
N ARG A 140 6.23 5.06 -18.77
CA ARG A 140 5.59 3.75 -18.99
C ARG A 140 4.08 3.84 -18.97
N ALA A 141 3.51 4.52 -17.97
CA ALA A 141 2.07 4.75 -17.89
C ALA A 141 1.54 5.48 -19.14
N GLU A 142 2.24 6.54 -19.59
CA GLU A 142 1.90 7.28 -20.82
C GLU A 142 1.96 6.40 -22.07
N LYS A 143 2.98 5.55 -22.21
CA LYS A 143 3.06 4.59 -23.32
C LYS A 143 1.93 3.57 -23.31
N MET A 144 1.37 3.27 -22.14
CA MET A 144 0.19 2.42 -21.98
C MET A 144 -1.13 3.19 -22.17
N GLY A 145 -1.08 4.51 -22.46
CA GLY A 145 -2.23 5.36 -22.70
C GLY A 145 -2.84 6.00 -21.46
N PHE A 146 -2.17 5.92 -20.32
CA PHE A 146 -2.69 6.45 -19.04
C PHE A 146 -2.07 7.81 -18.70
N LYS A 147 -2.93 8.75 -18.26
CA LYS A 147 -2.55 10.08 -17.76
C LYS A 147 -3.38 10.37 -16.50
N ASP A 148 -2.80 11.17 -15.59
CA ASP A 148 -3.48 11.72 -14.42
C ASP A 148 -4.25 10.68 -13.58
N ILE A 149 -3.58 9.56 -13.29
CA ILE A 149 -4.19 8.40 -12.63
C ILE A 149 -4.06 8.41 -11.10
N GLN A 150 -3.42 9.45 -10.54
CA GLN A 150 -3.36 9.58 -9.08
C GLN A 150 -4.75 9.86 -8.52
N SER A 151 -5.23 8.97 -7.64
CA SER A 151 -6.55 9.07 -7.02
C SER A 151 -6.46 8.92 -5.50
N ILE A 152 -7.57 9.15 -4.83
CA ILE A 152 -7.78 8.82 -3.43
C ILE A 152 -8.54 7.50 -3.33
N ALA A 153 -8.51 6.87 -2.17
CA ALA A 153 -9.38 5.73 -1.89
C ALA A 153 -10.78 6.20 -1.53
N GLU A 154 -11.79 5.53 -2.10
CA GLU A 154 -13.20 5.66 -1.75
C GLU A 154 -13.69 4.27 -1.28
N PRO A 155 -13.46 3.90 -0.01
CA PRO A 155 -13.78 2.57 0.49
C PRO A 155 -15.29 2.32 0.53
N ASP A 156 -15.69 1.11 0.10
CA ASP A 156 -17.06 0.60 0.23
C ASP A 156 -17.32 0.08 1.64
N ILE A 157 -16.29 -0.47 2.30
CA ILE A 157 -16.35 -0.98 3.67
C ILE A 157 -15.32 -0.25 4.53
N LEU A 158 -15.82 0.38 5.59
CA LEU A 158 -15.03 1.00 6.65
C LEU A 158 -15.25 0.22 7.95
N PHE A 159 -14.18 -0.05 8.71
CA PHE A 159 -14.26 -0.74 9.99
C PHE A 159 -13.41 -0.05 11.06
N GLN A 160 -13.79 -0.21 12.34
CA GLN A 160 -13.09 0.40 13.49
C GLN A 160 -11.96 -0.48 14.01
N ASP A 161 -12.27 -1.65 14.53
CA ASP A 161 -11.34 -2.50 15.27
C ASP A 161 -10.86 -3.69 14.45
N GLU A 162 -11.80 -4.46 13.92
CA GLU A 162 -11.50 -5.64 13.12
C GLU A 162 -12.56 -5.87 12.03
N HIS A 163 -12.15 -6.50 10.96
CA HIS A 163 -13.04 -6.99 9.91
C HIS A 163 -12.57 -8.36 9.44
N LYS A 164 -13.49 -9.31 9.30
CA LYS A 164 -13.17 -10.68 8.88
C LYS A 164 -14.07 -11.09 7.74
N PHE A 165 -13.47 -11.71 6.75
CA PHE A 165 -14.21 -12.26 5.62
C PHE A 165 -13.45 -13.42 4.99
N SER A 166 -14.09 -14.14 4.07
CA SER A 166 -13.47 -15.23 3.33
C SER A 166 -13.75 -15.06 1.84
N LEU A 167 -12.79 -15.47 1.00
CA LEU A 167 -12.94 -15.55 -0.45
C LEU A 167 -12.24 -16.80 -0.96
N GLY A 168 -12.93 -17.63 -1.73
CA GLY A 168 -12.37 -18.82 -2.36
C GLY A 168 -11.67 -19.77 -1.40
N GLY A 169 -12.19 -19.89 -0.17
CA GLY A 169 -11.63 -20.74 0.88
C GLY A 169 -10.46 -20.15 1.66
N LEU A 170 -10.07 -18.91 1.35
CA LEU A 170 -9.07 -18.14 2.10
C LEU A 170 -9.77 -17.25 3.12
N ASP A 171 -9.42 -17.39 4.40
CA ASP A 171 -9.89 -16.53 5.48
C ASP A 171 -8.92 -15.37 5.66
N LEU A 172 -9.46 -14.15 5.80
CA LEU A 172 -8.71 -12.93 6.09
C LEU A 172 -9.24 -12.26 7.35
N GLU A 173 -8.33 -11.82 8.17
CA GLU A 173 -8.60 -11.05 9.38
C GLU A 173 -7.86 -9.73 9.29
N LEU A 174 -8.58 -8.62 9.29
CA LEU A 174 -8.06 -7.26 9.25
C LEU A 174 -8.11 -6.66 10.65
N TYR A 175 -7.00 -6.13 11.13
CA TYR A 175 -6.88 -5.56 12.47
C TYR A 175 -6.45 -4.11 12.41
N SER A 176 -7.26 -3.22 12.97
CA SER A 176 -6.92 -1.81 13.14
C SER A 176 -5.75 -1.64 14.12
N VAL A 177 -4.78 -0.81 13.73
CA VAL A 177 -3.60 -0.46 14.55
C VAL A 177 -3.32 1.05 14.48
N PRO A 178 -4.29 1.88 14.89
CA PRO A 178 -4.22 3.32 14.72
C PRO A 178 -3.04 3.94 15.47
N GLY A 179 -2.32 4.84 14.81
CA GLY A 179 -1.18 5.55 15.39
C GLY A 179 0.12 4.75 15.47
N GLY A 180 0.13 3.52 14.97
CA GLY A 180 1.36 2.74 14.82
C GLY A 180 2.27 3.39 13.77
N GLU A 181 1.77 3.54 12.56
CA GLU A 181 2.39 4.27 11.47
C GLU A 181 1.51 5.45 11.04
N THR A 182 0.24 5.20 10.73
CA THR A 182 -0.79 6.21 10.49
C THR A 182 -2.00 5.99 11.41
N LEU A 183 -2.95 6.93 11.41
CA LEU A 183 -4.20 6.77 12.19
C LEU A 183 -5.08 5.64 11.66
N ASP A 184 -5.00 5.36 10.38
CA ASP A 184 -5.78 4.37 9.64
C ASP A 184 -4.99 3.10 9.32
N ALA A 185 -3.82 2.91 9.94
CA ALA A 185 -3.00 1.73 9.71
C ALA A 185 -3.75 0.45 10.10
N LEU A 186 -3.62 -0.58 9.26
CA LEU A 186 -4.16 -1.90 9.52
C LEU A 186 -3.18 -3.02 9.18
N LEU A 187 -3.37 -4.14 9.84
CA LEU A 187 -2.69 -5.41 9.59
C LEU A 187 -3.66 -6.36 8.89
N ILE A 188 -3.17 -7.17 7.95
CA ILE A 188 -3.96 -8.18 7.25
C ILE A 188 -3.34 -9.54 7.56
N TYR A 189 -4.10 -10.41 8.20
CA TYR A 189 -3.64 -11.73 8.63
C TYR A 189 -4.41 -12.85 7.92
N LEU A 190 -3.67 -13.84 7.46
CA LEU A 190 -4.18 -15.09 6.86
C LEU A 190 -3.94 -16.23 7.86
N PRO A 191 -4.92 -16.55 8.72
CA PRO A 191 -4.69 -17.41 9.90
C PRO A 191 -4.26 -18.82 9.53
N LYS A 192 -4.87 -19.45 8.51
CA LYS A 192 -4.52 -20.79 8.05
C LYS A 192 -3.08 -20.91 7.55
N HIS A 193 -2.55 -19.82 7.01
CA HIS A 193 -1.22 -19.77 6.40
C HIS A 193 -0.17 -19.15 7.30
N LYS A 194 -0.58 -18.53 8.42
CA LYS A 194 0.29 -17.78 9.35
C LYS A 194 1.07 -16.68 8.63
N ILE A 195 0.40 -15.99 7.71
CA ILE A 195 0.98 -14.88 6.91
C ILE A 195 0.38 -13.57 7.38
N LEU A 196 1.23 -12.59 7.62
CA LEU A 196 0.85 -11.24 8.02
C LEU A 196 1.38 -10.23 7.00
N PHE A 197 0.48 -9.42 6.45
CA PHE A 197 0.85 -8.20 5.73
C PHE A 197 0.80 -7.06 6.74
N SER A 198 1.96 -6.56 7.09
CA SER A 198 2.10 -5.56 8.16
C SER A 198 2.01 -4.12 7.69
N GLY A 199 1.85 -3.89 6.39
CA GLY A 199 1.97 -2.54 5.84
C GLY A 199 3.29 -1.91 6.25
N ASN A 200 3.27 -0.64 6.64
CA ASN A 200 4.44 0.09 7.11
C ASN A 200 4.67 -0.02 8.63
N ALA A 201 4.06 -0.99 9.31
CA ALA A 201 4.19 -1.17 10.76
C ALA A 201 5.66 -1.25 11.22
N PHE A 202 6.53 -1.89 10.43
CA PHE A 202 7.97 -1.98 10.68
C PHE A 202 8.80 -1.06 9.75
N GLY A 203 8.15 -0.04 9.17
CA GLY A 203 8.71 0.84 8.15
C GLY A 203 8.68 0.21 6.75
N PRO A 204 8.85 1.03 5.70
CA PRO A 204 8.80 0.58 4.31
C PRO A 204 9.95 -0.36 3.94
N LEU A 205 11.04 -0.31 4.70
CA LEU A 205 12.23 -1.15 4.51
C LEU A 205 12.53 -1.87 5.82
N PHE A 206 12.18 -3.15 5.90
CA PHE A 206 12.46 -3.97 7.07
C PHE A 206 13.98 -4.06 7.30
N PRO A 207 14.51 -3.95 8.52
CA PRO A 207 13.83 -3.89 9.83
C PRO A 207 13.61 -2.46 10.37
N HIS A 208 13.30 -1.49 9.53
CA HIS A 208 13.07 -0.13 9.98
C HIS A 208 11.76 -0.02 10.77
N ILE A 209 11.76 0.80 11.78
CA ILE A 209 10.55 1.29 12.45
C ILE A 209 10.13 2.62 11.81
N PRO A 210 8.83 2.97 11.79
CA PRO A 210 8.37 4.26 11.30
C PRO A 210 9.01 5.44 12.04
N ASN A 211 9.26 6.54 11.34
CA ASN A 211 9.68 7.79 11.98
C ASN A 211 8.53 8.34 12.81
N PHE A 212 8.76 8.58 14.09
CA PHE A 212 7.75 9.19 14.97
C PHE A 212 7.52 10.67 14.69
N CYS A 213 8.53 11.37 14.19
CA CYS A 213 8.42 12.77 13.78
C CYS A 213 8.82 12.90 12.31
N THR A 214 7.86 13.21 11.46
CA THR A 214 8.09 13.32 10.01
C THR A 214 8.25 14.78 9.60
N LEU A 215 9.46 15.17 9.21
CA LEU A 215 9.76 16.54 8.78
C LEU A 215 9.06 16.94 7.47
N ARG A 216 8.55 15.95 6.71
CA ARG A 216 7.80 16.19 5.47
C ARG A 216 6.37 16.71 5.70
N GLY A 217 5.90 16.81 6.95
CA GLY A 217 4.59 17.35 7.28
C GLY A 217 3.48 16.33 7.49
N ASP A 218 3.84 15.07 7.70
CA ASP A 218 2.90 14.05 8.13
C ASP A 218 2.55 14.20 9.62
N ARG A 219 1.51 13.53 10.08
CA ARG A 219 1.12 13.54 11.51
C ARG A 219 2.23 12.94 12.36
N ILE A 220 2.35 13.46 13.58
CA ILE A 220 3.26 12.92 14.59
C ILE A 220 2.75 11.55 15.02
N ARG A 221 3.65 10.59 15.12
CA ARG A 221 3.41 9.23 15.60
C ARG A 221 3.93 9.09 17.02
N PHE A 222 3.27 8.25 17.80
CA PHE A 222 3.60 8.11 19.22
C PHE A 222 4.07 6.70 19.54
N ALA A 223 5.06 6.60 20.43
CA ALA A 223 5.68 5.33 20.79
C ALA A 223 4.69 4.34 21.46
N ILE A 224 3.73 4.83 22.25
CA ILE A 224 2.77 3.94 22.94
C ILE A 224 1.83 3.25 21.94
N PRO A 225 1.13 3.95 21.03
CA PRO A 225 0.37 3.29 19.96
C PRO A 225 1.20 2.32 19.13
N TYR A 226 2.45 2.66 18.83
CA TYR A 226 3.36 1.77 18.13
C TYR A 226 3.63 0.47 18.90
N LEU A 227 3.88 0.56 20.23
CA LEU A 227 4.08 -0.60 21.07
C LEU A 227 2.81 -1.45 21.21
N GLU A 228 1.63 -0.84 21.27
CA GLU A 228 0.35 -1.57 21.27
C GLU A 228 0.12 -2.32 19.95
N MET A 229 0.48 -1.71 18.84
CA MET A 229 0.50 -2.40 17.54
C MET A 229 1.45 -3.60 17.54
N CYS A 230 2.69 -3.42 18.03
CA CYS A 230 3.65 -4.53 18.14
C CYS A 230 3.11 -5.69 18.99
N LYS A 231 2.36 -5.42 20.06
CA LYS A 231 1.73 -6.46 20.89
C LYS A 231 0.65 -7.24 20.14
N LYS A 232 -0.06 -6.62 19.18
CA LYS A 232 -1.03 -7.33 18.33
C LYS A 232 -0.36 -8.27 17.33
N VAL A 233 0.90 -8.02 16.97
CA VAL A 233 1.66 -8.87 16.03
C VAL A 233 2.25 -10.10 16.72
N LEU A 234 2.54 -10.02 18.02
CA LEU A 234 3.12 -11.11 18.83
C LEU A 234 2.06 -12.10 19.31
#